data_5f8db4d71c7162b0d9d9402757806458
#
_entry.id   5f8db4d71c7162b0d9d9402757806458
#
_cell.length_a   1.000
_cell.length_b   1.000
_cell.length_c   1.000
_cell.angle_alpha   90.00
_cell.angle_beta   90.00
_cell.angle_gamma   90.00
#
_symmetry.space_group_name_H-M   'P 1'
#
loop_
_entity.id
_entity.type
_entity.pdbx_description
1 polymer ?
#
loop_
_entity_poly.entity_id
_entity_poly.type
_entity_poly.pdbx_seq_one_letter_code
_entity_poly.pdbx_strand_id
1 'polypeptide(L)'
;ANLHDFEARYELVKTMRASILVLGSLVARYGFARIALPGGCAIGTRPVDFHLSALEKLGAKIELKNGYIEASAKKLIGCEIYFPGVSVTGTENIMMAAVLAKGQTILRNVAKEPEVQDLANFLNSMGADISGAGTDEIIIIGVDDLNESVFTIPADRIEAGTYLIAAAVTYGDITIKNIHPDRMNNILEKLKLSGANIETSDDSIRLSMSHDAINSVDISTAPFPGFPTDMQAQFTVLNALSNGSAVVTENVFENRFMHVQELNRMGCDITVKGSNAIVKGVRSLTGAPVMATDLRASASLILAGLCAKGETIVDRIYHIDRGYERIEEKLSFLGANITRLPS
;
A
#
# COMPACT_ATOMS: atom_id res chain seq x y z
N ALA A 1 -17.81 -2.22 -21.61
CA ALA A 1 -17.39 -3.61 -21.84
C ALA A 1 -18.44 -4.56 -21.29
N ASN A 2 -18.78 -5.62 -22.02
CA ASN A 2 -19.69 -6.66 -21.54
C ASN A 2 -18.82 -7.71 -20.83
N LEU A 3 -18.98 -7.83 -19.50
CA LEU A 3 -18.39 -8.92 -18.73
C LEU A 3 -19.25 -10.17 -18.92
N HIS A 4 -18.63 -11.29 -19.25
CA HIS A 4 -19.28 -12.59 -19.43
C HIS A 4 -18.94 -13.58 -18.33
N ASP A 5 -17.98 -13.25 -17.44
CA ASP A 5 -17.55 -14.07 -16.32
C ASP A 5 -17.55 -13.22 -15.05
N PHE A 6 -18.26 -13.67 -14.03
CA PHE A 6 -18.39 -13.02 -12.73
C PHE A 6 -17.60 -13.78 -11.65
N GLU A 7 -16.66 -14.61 -12.08
CA GLU A 7 -15.80 -15.39 -11.20
C GLU A 7 -14.35 -14.87 -11.21
N ALA A 8 -13.83 -14.56 -10.03
CA ALA A 8 -12.40 -14.38 -9.82
C ALA A 8 -11.80 -15.70 -9.28
N ARG A 9 -11.12 -16.43 -10.16
CA ARG A 9 -10.57 -17.77 -9.89
C ARG A 9 -9.40 -17.73 -8.92
N TYR A 10 -9.21 -18.82 -8.18
CA TYR A 10 -8.14 -18.96 -7.20
C TYR A 10 -6.75 -18.62 -7.75
N GLU A 11 -6.43 -19.05 -8.97
CA GLU A 11 -5.14 -18.78 -9.62
C GLU A 11 -4.81 -17.27 -9.75
N LEU A 12 -5.82 -16.43 -9.94
CA LEU A 12 -5.67 -14.98 -10.01
C LEU A 12 -5.65 -14.35 -8.60
N VAL A 13 -6.56 -14.82 -7.71
CA VAL A 13 -6.74 -14.23 -6.37
C VAL A 13 -5.56 -14.57 -5.45
N LYS A 14 -4.96 -15.76 -5.56
CA LYS A 14 -3.83 -16.18 -4.71
C LYS A 14 -2.61 -15.26 -4.82
N THR A 15 -2.45 -14.59 -5.96
CA THR A 15 -1.33 -13.69 -6.22
C THR A 15 -1.60 -12.24 -5.80
N MET A 16 -2.88 -11.84 -5.72
CA MET A 16 -3.27 -10.46 -5.47
C MET A 16 -4.51 -10.37 -4.59
N ARG A 17 -4.32 -10.04 -3.32
CA ARG A 17 -5.42 -9.91 -2.36
C ARG A 17 -6.44 -8.82 -2.73
N ALA A 18 -6.01 -7.76 -3.43
CA ALA A 18 -6.89 -6.70 -3.93
C ALA A 18 -8.01 -7.24 -4.86
N SER A 19 -7.91 -8.48 -5.31
CA SER A 19 -9.00 -9.15 -6.07
C SER A 19 -10.35 -9.15 -5.33
N ILE A 20 -10.36 -9.00 -3.99
CA ILE A 20 -11.61 -8.84 -3.22
C ILE A 20 -12.39 -7.58 -3.59
N LEU A 21 -11.72 -6.54 -4.11
CA LEU A 21 -12.34 -5.26 -4.47
C LEU A 21 -13.38 -5.37 -5.59
N VAL A 22 -13.28 -6.39 -6.45
CA VAL A 22 -14.28 -6.58 -7.50
C VAL A 22 -15.59 -7.15 -6.98
N LEU A 23 -15.65 -7.63 -5.72
CA LEU A 23 -16.84 -8.26 -5.14
C LEU A 23 -18.03 -7.30 -5.11
N GLY A 24 -17.84 -6.12 -4.51
CA GLY A 24 -18.90 -5.12 -4.35
C GLY A 24 -19.40 -4.58 -5.68
N SER A 25 -18.48 -4.22 -6.58
CA SER A 25 -18.83 -3.68 -7.92
C SER A 25 -19.58 -4.69 -8.79
N LEU A 26 -19.19 -5.98 -8.77
CA LEU A 26 -19.86 -7.03 -9.53
C LEU A 26 -21.29 -7.30 -8.97
N VAL A 27 -21.42 -7.43 -7.66
CA VAL A 27 -22.74 -7.64 -7.03
C VAL A 27 -23.68 -6.46 -7.28
N ALA A 28 -23.18 -5.23 -7.16
CA ALA A 28 -23.98 -4.03 -7.36
C ALA A 28 -24.48 -3.90 -8.81
N ARG A 29 -23.62 -4.21 -9.78
CA ARG A 29 -23.92 -4.04 -11.22
C ARG A 29 -24.62 -5.23 -11.85
N TYR A 30 -24.24 -6.46 -11.49
CA TYR A 30 -24.71 -7.68 -12.14
C TYR A 30 -25.55 -8.59 -11.23
N GLY A 31 -25.69 -8.25 -9.95
CA GLY A 31 -26.44 -9.02 -8.99
C GLY A 31 -25.78 -10.31 -8.50
N PHE A 32 -24.58 -10.62 -9.00
CA PHE A 32 -23.85 -11.84 -8.62
C PHE A 32 -22.32 -11.65 -8.76
N ALA A 33 -21.59 -12.25 -7.84
CA ALA A 33 -20.13 -12.41 -7.95
C ALA A 33 -19.68 -13.70 -7.24
N ARG A 34 -18.66 -14.35 -7.77
CA ARG A 34 -17.99 -15.52 -7.17
C ARG A 34 -16.49 -15.29 -7.13
N ILE A 35 -15.93 -15.16 -5.94
CA ILE A 35 -14.52 -14.80 -5.75
C ILE A 35 -13.85 -15.83 -4.85
N ALA A 36 -12.72 -16.39 -5.29
CA ALA A 36 -11.95 -17.27 -4.44
C ALA A 36 -11.55 -16.53 -3.15
N LEU A 37 -11.62 -17.20 -2.00
CA LEU A 37 -11.12 -16.65 -0.75
C LEU A 37 -9.64 -16.30 -0.94
N PRO A 38 -9.23 -15.07 -0.69
CA PRO A 38 -7.83 -14.71 -0.77
C PRO A 38 -7.06 -15.53 0.29
N GLY A 39 -5.99 -16.18 -0.13
CA GLY A 39 -5.09 -16.89 0.77
C GLY A 39 -4.51 -16.00 1.87
N GLY A 40 -3.92 -16.62 2.88
CA GLY A 40 -3.22 -15.89 3.95
C GLY A 40 -2.17 -14.95 3.39
N CYS A 41 -2.05 -13.76 3.97
CA CYS A 41 -0.99 -12.81 3.63
C CYS A 41 0.21 -13.05 4.57
N ALA A 42 1.44 -13.02 4.03
CA ALA A 42 2.64 -13.21 4.82
C ALA A 42 2.78 -12.19 5.97
N ILE A 43 2.26 -10.97 5.77
CA ILE A 43 2.39 -9.86 6.73
C ILE A 43 1.33 -9.83 7.83
N GLY A 44 0.33 -10.73 7.81
CA GLY A 44 -0.70 -10.81 8.88
C GLY A 44 -2.05 -11.31 8.41
N THR A 45 -2.93 -11.54 9.39
CA THR A 45 -4.34 -11.86 9.14
C THR A 45 -5.03 -10.62 8.60
N ARG A 46 -5.67 -10.77 7.46
CA ARG A 46 -6.48 -9.71 6.84
C ARG A 46 -7.86 -10.25 6.58
N PRO A 47 -8.72 -10.36 7.61
CA PRO A 47 -10.04 -10.92 7.44
C PRO A 47 -10.82 -10.14 6.39
N VAL A 48 -11.56 -10.84 5.54
CA VAL A 48 -12.49 -10.23 4.57
C VAL A 48 -13.86 -9.98 5.18
N ASP A 49 -14.02 -10.27 6.46
CA ASP A 49 -15.27 -10.20 7.18
C ASP A 49 -15.94 -8.83 7.13
N PHE A 50 -15.12 -7.75 7.14
CA PHE A 50 -15.63 -6.38 6.98
C PHE A 50 -16.32 -6.15 5.63
N HIS A 51 -15.75 -6.73 4.57
CA HIS A 51 -16.35 -6.65 3.23
C HIS A 51 -17.69 -7.41 3.19
N LEU A 52 -17.69 -8.63 3.73
CA LEU A 52 -18.86 -9.51 3.69
C LEU A 52 -20.01 -8.98 4.55
N SER A 53 -19.72 -8.62 5.81
CA SER A 53 -20.74 -8.09 6.72
C SER A 53 -21.34 -6.77 6.22
N ALA A 54 -20.54 -5.91 5.58
CA ALA A 54 -21.04 -4.67 5.01
C ALA A 54 -21.92 -4.91 3.77
N LEU A 55 -21.56 -5.87 2.90
CA LEU A 55 -22.42 -6.27 1.77
C LEU A 55 -23.72 -6.92 2.22
N GLU A 56 -23.68 -7.73 3.28
CA GLU A 56 -24.90 -8.30 3.89
C GLU A 56 -25.84 -7.21 4.43
N LYS A 57 -25.29 -6.17 5.07
CA LYS A 57 -26.07 -4.99 5.51
C LYS A 57 -26.73 -4.26 4.34
N LEU A 58 -26.05 -4.17 3.18
CA LEU A 58 -26.62 -3.65 1.95
C LEU A 58 -27.67 -4.60 1.30
N GLY A 59 -27.89 -5.79 1.88
CA GLY A 59 -28.89 -6.75 1.42
C GLY A 59 -28.37 -7.84 0.48
N ALA A 60 -27.06 -8.02 0.35
CA ALA A 60 -26.50 -9.15 -0.35
C ALA A 60 -26.63 -10.44 0.46
N LYS A 61 -26.91 -11.55 -0.22
CA LYS A 61 -26.79 -12.89 0.35
C LYS A 61 -25.36 -13.39 0.10
N ILE A 62 -24.67 -13.75 1.16
CA ILE A 62 -23.29 -14.26 1.11
C ILE A 62 -23.29 -15.74 1.48
N GLU A 63 -22.59 -16.54 0.67
CA GLU A 63 -22.38 -17.97 0.94
C GLU A 63 -20.90 -18.32 0.70
N LEU A 64 -20.32 -19.11 1.61
CA LEU A 64 -18.98 -19.64 1.47
C LEU A 64 -19.06 -21.07 0.95
N LYS A 65 -18.61 -21.32 -0.27
CA LYS A 65 -18.68 -22.64 -0.91
C LYS A 65 -17.35 -23.01 -1.57
N ASN A 66 -16.83 -24.17 -1.22
CA ASN A 66 -15.63 -24.73 -1.88
C ASN A 66 -14.43 -23.77 -1.94
N GLY A 67 -14.23 -22.94 -0.90
CA GLY A 67 -13.15 -21.95 -0.88
C GLY A 67 -13.46 -20.66 -1.66
N TYR A 68 -14.72 -20.46 -2.05
CA TYR A 68 -15.19 -19.24 -2.72
C TYR A 68 -16.22 -18.48 -1.89
N ILE A 69 -16.22 -17.18 -2.04
CA ILE A 69 -17.29 -16.28 -1.62
C ILE A 69 -18.26 -16.15 -2.80
N GLU A 70 -19.48 -16.57 -2.61
CA GLU A 70 -20.59 -16.31 -3.54
C GLU A 70 -21.47 -15.23 -2.93
N ALA A 71 -21.60 -14.10 -3.63
CA ALA A 71 -22.42 -12.99 -3.22
C ALA A 71 -23.51 -12.72 -4.26
N SER A 72 -24.75 -12.52 -3.83
CA SER A 72 -25.87 -12.26 -4.72
C SER A 72 -26.85 -11.26 -4.13
N ALA A 73 -27.40 -10.39 -4.97
CA ALA A 73 -28.46 -9.45 -4.61
C ALA A 73 -29.32 -9.12 -5.83
N LYS A 74 -30.63 -8.97 -5.65
CA LYS A 74 -31.49 -8.40 -6.71
C LYS A 74 -31.23 -6.90 -6.91
N LYS A 75 -31.07 -6.18 -5.82
CA LYS A 75 -30.68 -4.77 -5.74
C LYS A 75 -30.12 -4.54 -4.34
N LEU A 76 -29.01 -3.85 -4.24
CA LEU A 76 -28.48 -3.38 -2.96
C LEU A 76 -29.31 -2.20 -2.46
N ILE A 77 -29.44 -2.07 -1.13
CA ILE A 77 -30.20 -1.02 -0.47
C ILE A 77 -29.29 -0.27 0.48
N GLY A 78 -29.24 1.04 0.34
CA GLY A 78 -28.41 1.91 1.18
C GLY A 78 -28.82 1.83 2.66
N CYS A 79 -27.82 1.88 3.52
CA CYS A 79 -28.01 1.84 4.97
C CYS A 79 -26.79 2.47 5.67
N GLU A 80 -26.88 2.60 7.00
CA GLU A 80 -25.72 3.02 7.79
C GLU A 80 -24.83 1.81 8.12
N ILE A 81 -23.52 1.94 7.85
CA ILE A 81 -22.52 0.91 8.08
C ILE A 81 -21.38 1.49 8.91
N TYR A 82 -21.15 0.93 10.08
CA TYR A 82 -20.00 1.22 10.93
C TYR A 82 -18.96 0.12 10.75
N PHE A 83 -17.70 0.51 10.38
CA PHE A 83 -16.58 -0.41 10.31
C PHE A 83 -15.97 -0.60 11.69
N PRO A 84 -15.83 -1.84 12.22
CA PRO A 84 -15.25 -2.09 13.54
C PRO A 84 -13.74 -1.76 13.60
N GLY A 85 -13.10 -1.62 12.48
CA GLY A 85 -11.70 -1.18 12.32
C GLY A 85 -11.52 -0.51 10.97
N VAL A 86 -10.54 0.39 10.87
CA VAL A 86 -10.23 1.08 9.62
C VAL A 86 -9.70 0.09 8.59
N SER A 87 -10.31 0.05 7.42
CA SER A 87 -9.92 -0.82 6.30
C SER A 87 -10.00 -0.07 4.98
N VAL A 88 -8.86 0.14 4.33
CA VAL A 88 -8.79 0.82 3.02
C VAL A 88 -9.62 0.05 1.99
N THR A 89 -9.27 -1.21 1.74
CA THR A 89 -9.97 -2.04 0.74
C THR A 89 -11.43 -2.32 1.11
N GLY A 90 -11.76 -2.38 2.43
CA GLY A 90 -13.15 -2.46 2.90
C GLY A 90 -13.94 -1.22 2.51
N THR A 91 -13.40 -0.04 2.77
CA THR A 91 -14.02 1.25 2.40
C THR A 91 -14.22 1.36 0.90
N GLU A 92 -13.18 1.07 0.11
CA GLU A 92 -13.23 1.14 -1.36
C GLU A 92 -14.27 0.17 -1.95
N ASN A 93 -14.26 -1.08 -1.48
CA ASN A 93 -15.19 -2.11 -1.97
C ASN A 93 -16.65 -1.74 -1.70
N ILE A 94 -16.94 -1.27 -0.49
CA ILE A 94 -18.31 -0.91 -0.11
C ILE A 94 -18.74 0.40 -0.75
N MET A 95 -17.82 1.36 -0.95
CA MET A 95 -18.08 2.57 -1.73
C MET A 95 -18.51 2.21 -3.14
N MET A 96 -17.76 1.36 -3.86
CA MET A 96 -18.12 0.90 -5.20
C MET A 96 -19.48 0.16 -5.24
N ALA A 97 -19.81 -0.60 -4.21
CA ALA A 97 -21.10 -1.28 -4.11
C ALA A 97 -22.25 -0.29 -3.86
N ALA A 98 -22.04 0.66 -2.95
CA ALA A 98 -23.08 1.60 -2.49
C ALA A 98 -23.51 2.61 -3.57
N VAL A 99 -22.60 2.95 -4.51
CA VAL A 99 -22.91 3.88 -5.61
C VAL A 99 -24.12 3.44 -6.42
N LEU A 100 -24.33 2.13 -6.61
CA LEU A 100 -25.48 1.58 -7.33
C LEU A 100 -26.56 1.04 -6.40
N ALA A 101 -26.46 1.22 -5.07
CA ALA A 101 -27.51 0.82 -4.14
C ALA A 101 -28.70 1.78 -4.17
N LYS A 102 -29.88 1.32 -3.84
CA LYS A 102 -31.07 2.17 -3.75
C LYS A 102 -31.06 2.99 -2.46
N GLY A 103 -31.14 4.31 -2.57
CA GLY A 103 -31.20 5.23 -1.44
C GLY A 103 -29.81 5.68 -0.97
N GLN A 104 -29.72 6.10 0.30
CA GLN A 104 -28.51 6.63 0.89
C GLN A 104 -27.74 5.56 1.67
N THR A 105 -26.43 5.55 1.52
CA THR A 105 -25.50 4.78 2.37
C THR A 105 -24.61 5.74 3.15
N ILE A 106 -24.45 5.50 4.45
CA ILE A 106 -23.53 6.24 5.32
C ILE A 106 -22.49 5.25 5.83
N LEU A 107 -21.24 5.48 5.49
CA LEU A 107 -20.10 4.68 5.97
C LEU A 107 -19.37 5.45 7.07
N ARG A 108 -19.19 4.82 8.24
CA ARG A 108 -18.53 5.41 9.41
C ARG A 108 -17.27 4.64 9.80
N ASN A 109 -16.30 5.33 10.40
CA ASN A 109 -15.00 4.80 10.76
C ASN A 109 -14.24 4.23 9.55
N VAL A 110 -14.32 4.95 8.45
CA VAL A 110 -13.72 4.60 7.17
C VAL A 110 -12.25 4.98 7.07
N ALA A 111 -11.57 4.43 6.08
CA ALA A 111 -10.22 4.82 5.70
C ALA A 111 -10.20 6.23 5.08
N LYS A 112 -9.14 7.00 5.39
CA LYS A 112 -8.97 8.40 4.95
C LYS A 112 -7.85 8.56 3.92
N GLU A 113 -7.24 7.46 3.49
CA GLU A 113 -6.13 7.43 2.57
C GLU A 113 -6.44 8.22 1.29
N PRO A 114 -5.45 8.91 0.70
CA PRO A 114 -5.65 9.66 -0.53
C PRO A 114 -6.24 8.81 -1.66
N GLU A 115 -5.93 7.51 -1.69
CA GLU A 115 -6.43 6.55 -2.68
C GLU A 115 -7.96 6.36 -2.56
N VAL A 116 -8.52 6.44 -1.35
CA VAL A 116 -9.98 6.42 -1.11
C VAL A 116 -10.64 7.68 -1.67
N GLN A 117 -9.99 8.84 -1.52
CA GLN A 117 -10.46 10.10 -2.10
C GLN A 117 -10.39 10.07 -3.63
N ASP A 118 -9.31 9.51 -4.18
CA ASP A 118 -9.14 9.34 -5.64
C ASP A 118 -10.25 8.45 -6.23
N LEU A 119 -10.59 7.35 -5.56
CA LEU A 119 -11.69 6.48 -5.97
C LEU A 119 -13.03 7.22 -5.92
N ALA A 120 -13.30 7.99 -4.85
CA ALA A 120 -14.52 8.78 -4.75
C ALA A 120 -14.60 9.84 -5.87
N ASN A 121 -13.50 10.53 -6.15
CA ASN A 121 -13.41 11.51 -7.25
C ASN A 121 -13.62 10.86 -8.61
N PHE A 122 -13.04 9.67 -8.83
CA PHE A 122 -13.26 8.92 -10.07
C PHE A 122 -14.71 8.52 -10.23
N LEU A 123 -15.34 7.94 -9.20
CA LEU A 123 -16.76 7.57 -9.24
C LEU A 123 -17.66 8.79 -9.44
N ASN A 124 -17.37 9.91 -8.78
CA ASN A 124 -18.12 11.17 -8.97
C ASN A 124 -17.97 11.71 -10.41
N SER A 125 -16.80 11.55 -11.03
CA SER A 125 -16.62 11.92 -12.45
C SER A 125 -17.45 11.04 -13.40
N MET A 126 -17.86 9.85 -12.95
CA MET A 126 -18.77 8.96 -13.66
C MET A 126 -20.26 9.24 -13.37
N GLY A 127 -20.58 10.22 -12.52
CA GLY A 127 -21.93 10.59 -12.15
C GLY A 127 -22.42 10.01 -10.81
N ALA A 128 -21.55 9.44 -9.98
CA ALA A 128 -21.88 9.09 -8.61
C ALA A 128 -22.09 10.36 -7.76
N ASP A 129 -22.71 10.19 -6.60
CA ASP A 129 -22.93 11.25 -5.60
C ASP A 129 -22.31 10.80 -4.26
N ILE A 130 -21.01 11.10 -4.12
CA ILE A 130 -20.21 10.72 -2.95
C ILE A 130 -19.64 11.99 -2.31
N SER A 131 -19.82 12.12 -1.01
CA SER A 131 -19.24 13.19 -0.19
C SER A 131 -18.56 12.64 1.06
N GLY A 132 -17.66 13.43 1.67
CA GLY A 132 -16.97 13.08 2.91
C GLY A 132 -15.74 12.19 2.74
N ALA A 133 -15.34 11.79 1.53
CA ALA A 133 -14.10 11.03 1.32
C ALA A 133 -12.88 11.81 1.85
N GLY A 134 -12.01 11.12 2.61
CA GLY A 134 -10.88 11.74 3.34
C GLY A 134 -11.22 12.13 4.78
N THR A 135 -12.49 11.99 5.20
CA THR A 135 -12.92 12.10 6.59
C THR A 135 -13.22 10.71 7.18
N ASP A 136 -13.72 10.63 8.40
CA ASP A 136 -14.13 9.37 9.02
C ASP A 136 -15.56 8.94 8.67
N GLU A 137 -16.26 9.75 7.86
CA GLU A 137 -17.61 9.48 7.38
C GLU A 137 -17.72 9.73 5.89
N ILE A 138 -18.26 8.78 5.14
CA ILE A 138 -18.57 8.93 3.71
C ILE A 138 -20.07 8.74 3.51
N ILE A 139 -20.70 9.69 2.82
CA ILE A 139 -22.11 9.65 2.44
C ILE A 139 -22.20 9.41 0.94
N ILE A 140 -23.01 8.44 0.55
CA ILE A 140 -23.20 8.01 -0.83
C ILE A 140 -24.69 7.99 -1.13
N ILE A 141 -25.13 8.75 -2.13
CA ILE A 141 -26.48 8.67 -2.68
C ILE A 141 -26.43 7.75 -3.90
N GLY A 142 -27.14 6.66 -3.83
CA GLY A 142 -27.14 5.68 -4.91
C GLY A 142 -27.75 6.24 -6.20
N VAL A 143 -27.13 5.92 -7.32
CA VAL A 143 -27.58 6.28 -8.67
C VAL A 143 -28.00 5.04 -9.44
N ASP A 144 -28.81 5.21 -10.51
CA ASP A 144 -29.30 4.08 -11.32
C ASP A 144 -28.21 3.51 -12.23
N ASP A 145 -27.33 4.35 -12.78
CA ASP A 145 -26.22 3.95 -13.65
C ASP A 145 -25.06 4.95 -13.56
N LEU A 146 -23.88 4.53 -14.04
CA LEU A 146 -22.68 5.35 -14.13
C LEU A 146 -22.32 5.62 -15.60
N ASN A 147 -21.85 6.83 -15.87
CA ASN A 147 -21.44 7.26 -17.20
C ASN A 147 -19.98 6.90 -17.49
N GLU A 148 -19.59 6.99 -18.75
CA GLU A 148 -18.18 6.95 -19.16
C GLU A 148 -17.46 8.22 -18.64
N SER A 149 -16.21 8.03 -18.24
CA SER A 149 -15.36 9.14 -17.77
C SER A 149 -13.91 8.89 -18.16
N VAL A 150 -13.15 9.97 -18.29
CA VAL A 150 -11.69 9.96 -18.41
C VAL A 150 -11.11 10.45 -17.08
N PHE A 151 -10.28 9.62 -16.46
CA PHE A 151 -9.67 9.93 -15.19
C PHE A 151 -8.17 9.59 -15.23
N THR A 152 -7.34 10.53 -14.77
CA THR A 152 -5.90 10.29 -14.64
C THR A 152 -5.62 9.69 -13.29
N ILE A 153 -5.06 8.48 -13.27
CA ILE A 153 -4.65 7.82 -12.03
C ILE A 153 -3.50 8.62 -11.40
N PRO A 154 -3.63 9.05 -10.14
CA PRO A 154 -2.56 9.75 -9.43
C PRO A 154 -1.30 8.90 -9.25
N ALA A 155 -0.15 9.56 -9.02
CA ALA A 155 1.10 8.87 -8.77
C ALA A 155 1.07 8.11 -7.43
N ASP A 156 1.78 6.98 -7.38
CA ASP A 156 1.94 6.17 -6.16
C ASP A 156 2.90 6.86 -5.18
N ARG A 157 2.35 7.35 -4.07
CA ARG A 157 3.14 8.01 -3.01
C ARG A 157 4.13 7.08 -2.31
N ILE A 158 3.87 5.77 -2.30
CA ILE A 158 4.77 4.78 -1.67
C ILE A 158 5.93 4.46 -2.61
N GLU A 159 5.67 4.34 -3.92
CA GLU A 159 6.74 4.24 -4.90
C GLU A 159 7.63 5.49 -4.85
N ALA A 160 7.05 6.68 -4.86
CA ALA A 160 7.77 7.94 -4.72
C ALA A 160 8.61 7.98 -3.43
N GLY A 161 8.03 7.64 -2.28
CA GLY A 161 8.73 7.55 -1.00
C GLY A 161 9.90 6.56 -1.03
N THR A 162 9.77 5.46 -1.74
CA THR A 162 10.85 4.46 -1.89
C THR A 162 12.04 5.04 -2.67
N TYR A 163 11.82 5.81 -3.75
CA TYR A 163 12.91 6.48 -4.46
C TYR A 163 13.54 7.61 -3.64
N LEU A 164 12.75 8.33 -2.83
CA LEU A 164 13.31 9.32 -1.91
C LEU A 164 14.22 8.66 -0.86
N ILE A 165 13.84 7.50 -0.33
CA ILE A 165 14.72 6.72 0.57
C ILE A 165 15.97 6.23 -0.19
N ALA A 166 15.83 5.75 -1.44
CA ALA A 166 16.98 5.35 -2.25
C ALA A 166 18.02 6.48 -2.35
N ALA A 167 17.56 7.70 -2.67
CA ALA A 167 18.44 8.87 -2.70
C ALA A 167 19.04 9.19 -1.33
N ALA A 168 18.24 9.16 -0.25
CA ALA A 168 18.72 9.47 1.09
C ALA A 168 19.83 8.50 1.54
N VAL A 169 19.65 7.19 1.35
CA VAL A 169 20.64 6.18 1.79
C VAL A 169 21.90 6.12 0.91
N THR A 170 21.82 6.61 -0.31
CA THR A 170 22.96 6.69 -1.25
C THR A 170 23.58 8.09 -1.34
N TYR A 171 23.18 9.03 -0.48
CA TYR A 171 23.61 10.43 -0.49
C TYR A 171 23.41 11.12 -1.85
N GLY A 172 22.28 10.81 -2.49
CA GLY A 172 21.92 11.30 -3.82
C GLY A 172 21.14 12.61 -3.80
N ASP A 173 20.85 13.09 -5.00
CA ASP A 173 20.00 14.24 -5.28
C ASP A 173 19.04 13.87 -6.40
N ILE A 174 17.74 13.79 -6.10
CA ILE A 174 16.71 13.43 -7.08
C ILE A 174 15.52 14.39 -7.02
N THR A 175 14.85 14.52 -8.15
CA THR A 175 13.55 15.20 -8.24
C THR A 175 12.49 14.23 -8.75
N ILE A 176 11.44 14.04 -7.98
CA ILE A 176 10.26 13.29 -8.38
C ILE A 176 9.19 14.28 -8.84
N LYS A 177 8.64 14.06 -10.04
CA LYS A 177 7.62 14.90 -10.67
C LYS A 177 6.28 14.19 -10.70
N ASN A 178 5.22 14.97 -10.94
CA ASN A 178 3.83 14.51 -10.99
C ASN A 178 3.37 13.84 -9.69
N ILE A 179 3.84 14.33 -8.55
CA ILE A 179 3.48 13.87 -7.21
C ILE A 179 3.07 15.04 -6.34
N HIS A 180 1.96 14.90 -5.63
CA HIS A 180 1.47 15.93 -4.70
C HIS A 180 2.11 15.74 -3.31
N PRO A 181 2.96 16.69 -2.85
CA PRO A 181 3.69 16.56 -1.58
C PRO A 181 2.79 16.44 -0.35
N ASP A 182 1.62 17.07 -0.36
CA ASP A 182 0.64 17.04 0.73
C ASP A 182 0.15 15.63 1.08
N ARG A 183 0.16 14.72 0.11
CA ARG A 183 -0.16 13.30 0.30
C ARG A 183 0.93 12.50 1.03
N MET A 184 2.11 13.10 1.20
CA MET A 184 3.31 12.45 1.74
C MET A 184 3.88 13.14 2.98
N ASN A 185 3.16 14.07 3.59
CA ASN A 185 3.68 14.93 4.66
C ASN A 185 4.42 14.17 5.75
N ASN A 186 3.87 13.06 6.25
CA ASN A 186 4.50 12.26 7.30
C ASN A 186 5.80 11.56 6.85
N ILE A 187 5.89 11.15 5.58
CA ILE A 187 7.11 10.58 4.99
C ILE A 187 8.16 11.68 4.85
N LEU A 188 7.79 12.84 4.31
CA LEU A 188 8.70 13.97 4.09
C LEU A 188 9.21 14.55 5.40
N GLU A 189 8.37 14.62 6.45
CA GLU A 189 8.78 15.04 7.78
C GLU A 189 9.87 14.13 8.35
N LYS A 190 9.67 12.81 8.27
CA LYS A 190 10.65 11.83 8.76
C LYS A 190 11.95 11.89 7.96
N LEU A 191 11.89 12.11 6.65
CA LEU A 191 13.09 12.33 5.82
C LEU A 191 13.83 13.62 6.20
N LYS A 192 13.12 14.73 6.46
CA LYS A 192 13.74 15.96 6.98
C LYS A 192 14.43 15.73 8.32
N LEU A 193 13.79 15.01 9.24
CA LEU A 193 14.38 14.66 10.54
C LEU A 193 15.61 13.76 10.38
N SER A 194 15.66 12.92 9.33
CA SER A 194 16.86 12.12 9.03
C SER A 194 18.03 12.94 8.46
N GLY A 195 17.84 14.21 8.18
CA GLY A 195 18.87 15.11 7.68
C GLY A 195 18.76 15.41 6.17
N ALA A 196 17.72 14.92 5.50
CA ALA A 196 17.51 15.22 4.09
C ALA A 196 17.05 16.67 3.90
N ASN A 197 17.63 17.35 2.92
CA ASN A 197 17.11 18.63 2.41
C ASN A 197 15.99 18.33 1.42
N ILE A 198 14.79 18.87 1.67
CA ILE A 198 13.59 18.62 0.85
C ILE A 198 12.99 19.95 0.41
N GLU A 199 12.89 20.09 -0.90
CA GLU A 199 12.20 21.19 -1.57
C GLU A 199 10.95 20.63 -2.26
N THR A 200 9.83 21.35 -2.15
CA THR A 200 8.56 20.94 -2.75
C THR A 200 7.97 22.05 -3.61
N SER A 201 7.32 21.65 -4.70
CA SER A 201 6.39 22.50 -5.47
C SER A 201 5.00 21.86 -5.45
N ASP A 202 4.06 22.41 -6.23
CA ASP A 202 2.69 21.89 -6.27
C ASP A 202 2.63 20.41 -6.73
N ASP A 203 3.55 19.98 -7.60
CA ASP A 203 3.56 18.68 -8.25
C ASP A 203 4.93 17.98 -8.26
N SER A 204 5.88 18.45 -7.44
CA SER A 204 7.18 17.81 -7.39
C SER A 204 7.82 17.88 -6.01
N ILE A 205 8.74 16.93 -5.78
CA ILE A 205 9.55 16.81 -4.57
C ILE A 205 10.99 16.60 -5.00
N ARG A 206 11.90 17.48 -4.55
CA ARG A 206 13.35 17.28 -4.65
C ARG A 206 13.89 16.89 -3.29
N LEU A 207 14.69 15.85 -3.24
CA LEU A 207 15.45 15.45 -2.06
C LEU A 207 16.93 15.47 -2.41
N SER A 208 17.73 16.11 -1.56
CA SER A 208 19.18 15.97 -1.57
C SER A 208 19.67 15.59 -0.18
N MET A 209 20.68 14.70 -0.11
CA MET A 209 21.26 14.23 1.14
C MET A 209 22.74 14.58 1.18
N SER A 210 23.21 15.29 2.22
CA SER A 210 24.62 15.56 2.42
C SER A 210 25.35 14.34 2.97
N HIS A 211 26.67 14.26 2.73
CA HIS A 211 27.53 13.16 3.19
C HIS A 211 27.83 13.18 4.70
N ASP A 212 27.25 14.11 5.48
CA ASP A 212 27.65 14.30 6.87
C ASP A 212 27.18 13.18 7.79
N ALA A 213 25.96 12.76 7.71
CA ALA A 213 25.40 11.55 8.32
C ALA A 213 23.89 11.49 8.19
N ILE A 214 23.33 10.29 8.17
CA ILE A 214 21.90 10.05 8.31
C ILE A 214 21.59 10.01 9.82
N ASN A 215 20.62 10.81 10.27
CA ASN A 215 20.14 10.72 11.65
C ASN A 215 19.11 9.60 11.77
N SER A 216 19.13 8.88 12.90
CA SER A 216 18.10 7.89 13.21
C SER A 216 16.77 8.56 13.53
N VAL A 217 15.67 7.97 13.05
CA VAL A 217 14.31 8.51 13.25
C VAL A 217 13.36 7.41 13.69
N ASP A 218 12.68 7.63 14.82
CA ASP A 218 11.64 6.71 15.28
C ASP A 218 10.43 6.75 14.35
N ILE A 219 9.89 5.56 14.08
CA ILE A 219 8.72 5.35 13.24
C ILE A 219 7.64 4.62 14.04
N SER A 220 6.41 5.08 13.94
CA SER A 220 5.23 4.36 14.45
C SER A 220 4.15 4.36 13.39
N THR A 221 3.82 3.19 12.87
CA THR A 221 2.84 3.06 11.79
C THR A 221 1.42 3.26 12.30
N ALA A 222 0.59 3.92 11.50
CA ALA A 222 -0.82 4.14 11.77
C ALA A 222 -1.59 4.39 10.47
N PRO A 223 -2.92 4.19 10.45
CA PRO A 223 -3.76 4.63 9.33
C PRO A 223 -3.56 6.11 9.00
N PHE A 224 -3.79 6.47 7.76
CA PHE A 224 -3.68 7.86 7.31
C PHE A 224 -4.56 8.81 8.15
N PRO A 225 -4.05 10.02 8.55
CA PRO A 225 -2.80 10.64 8.13
C PRO A 225 -1.57 10.23 8.96
N GLY A 226 -1.59 9.11 9.67
CA GLY A 226 -0.43 8.57 10.37
C GLY A 226 0.67 8.07 9.41
N PHE A 227 1.78 7.59 9.98
CA PHE A 227 2.89 7.10 9.17
C PHE A 227 2.52 5.78 8.47
N PRO A 228 2.63 5.70 7.13
CA PRO A 228 2.13 4.54 6.39
C PRO A 228 2.97 3.28 6.66
N THR A 229 2.31 2.19 7.01
CA THR A 229 2.94 0.89 7.21
C THR A 229 3.71 0.40 5.96
N ASP A 230 3.34 0.87 4.77
CA ASP A 230 3.99 0.55 3.51
C ASP A 230 5.36 1.23 3.31
N MET A 231 5.74 2.17 4.19
CA MET A 231 7.07 2.78 4.23
C MET A 231 7.95 2.24 5.37
N GLN A 232 7.42 1.37 6.21
CA GLN A 232 8.10 0.85 7.40
C GLN A 232 9.42 0.14 7.03
N ALA A 233 9.42 -0.75 6.04
CA ALA A 233 10.59 -1.52 5.66
C ALA A 233 11.70 -0.64 5.04
N GLN A 234 11.34 0.37 4.24
CA GLN A 234 12.28 1.30 3.63
C GLN A 234 12.96 2.18 4.70
N PHE A 235 12.18 2.69 5.67
CA PHE A 235 12.76 3.45 6.79
C PHE A 235 13.57 2.57 7.76
N THR A 236 13.29 1.29 7.83
CA THR A 236 14.15 0.35 8.58
C THR A 236 15.56 0.30 7.96
N VAL A 237 15.68 0.31 6.63
CA VAL A 237 16.98 0.40 5.95
C VAL A 237 17.67 1.75 6.18
N LEU A 238 16.94 2.85 6.09
CA LEU A 238 17.48 4.19 6.38
C LEU A 238 18.05 4.24 7.80
N ASN A 239 17.31 3.73 8.78
CA ASN A 239 17.76 3.66 10.18
C ASN A 239 18.95 2.70 10.38
N ALA A 240 19.02 1.60 9.62
CA ALA A 240 20.17 0.68 9.69
C ALA A 240 21.47 1.32 9.19
N LEU A 241 21.40 2.37 8.36
CA LEU A 241 22.54 3.14 7.85
C LEU A 241 22.74 4.49 8.56
N SER A 242 21.94 4.78 9.59
CA SER A 242 21.98 6.05 10.34
C SER A 242 23.01 6.06 11.46
N ASN A 243 23.32 7.25 11.98
CA ASN A 243 24.03 7.39 13.23
C ASN A 243 23.06 7.26 14.41
N GLY A 244 23.28 6.30 15.29
CA GLY A 244 22.50 6.10 16.51
C GLY A 244 21.58 4.89 16.46
N SER A 245 20.44 4.99 17.13
CA SER A 245 19.44 3.91 17.21
C SER A 245 18.05 4.47 17.07
N ALA A 246 17.16 3.71 16.44
CA ALA A 246 15.75 4.05 16.29
C ALA A 246 14.85 2.89 16.69
N VAL A 247 13.63 3.21 17.08
CA VAL A 247 12.55 2.25 17.28
C VAL A 247 11.56 2.36 16.13
N VAL A 248 11.33 1.25 15.46
CA VAL A 248 10.30 1.10 14.43
C VAL A 248 9.16 0.28 15.01
N THR A 249 8.02 0.93 15.26
CA THR A 249 6.82 0.31 15.80
C THR A 249 5.81 0.03 14.68
N GLU A 250 5.43 -1.23 14.50
CA GLU A 250 4.42 -1.65 13.53
C GLU A 250 3.09 -1.95 14.26
N ASN A 251 2.09 -1.09 14.05
CA ASN A 251 0.79 -1.18 14.71
C ASN A 251 -0.33 -1.67 13.77
N VAL A 252 -0.05 -1.87 12.48
CA VAL A 252 -1.06 -2.19 11.47
C VAL A 252 -1.07 -3.68 11.15
N PHE A 253 0.13 -4.31 11.05
CA PHE A 253 0.26 -5.72 10.70
C PHE A 253 1.17 -6.49 11.63
N GLU A 254 0.72 -7.66 12.08
CA GLU A 254 1.38 -8.46 13.12
C GLU A 254 2.74 -9.05 12.67
N ASN A 255 2.88 -9.38 11.39
CA ASN A 255 4.04 -10.13 10.86
C ASN A 255 4.87 -9.31 9.85
N ARG A 256 4.96 -7.99 10.02
CA ARG A 256 5.57 -7.14 8.99
C ARG A 256 7.08 -6.93 9.15
N PHE A 257 7.75 -7.70 9.99
CA PHE A 257 9.20 -7.66 10.20
C PHE A 257 9.97 -8.83 9.58
N MET A 258 9.37 -9.59 8.66
CA MET A 258 10.03 -10.76 8.05
C MET A 258 11.31 -10.40 7.29
N HIS A 259 11.39 -9.20 6.71
CA HIS A 259 12.57 -8.69 6.01
C HIS A 259 13.77 -8.45 6.95
N VAL A 260 13.56 -8.33 8.25
CA VAL A 260 14.64 -8.05 9.22
C VAL A 260 15.68 -9.16 9.23
N GLN A 261 15.28 -10.43 9.09
CA GLN A 261 16.23 -11.54 9.04
C GLN A 261 17.17 -11.43 7.83
N GLU A 262 16.64 -11.02 6.69
CA GLU A 262 17.44 -10.83 5.47
C GLU A 262 18.33 -9.57 5.58
N LEU A 263 17.85 -8.50 6.18
CA LEU A 263 18.67 -7.31 6.47
C LEU A 263 19.80 -7.63 7.45
N ASN A 264 19.55 -8.42 8.50
CA ASN A 264 20.59 -8.87 9.42
C ASN A 264 21.63 -9.77 8.74
N ARG A 265 21.23 -10.57 7.72
CA ARG A 265 22.16 -11.31 6.86
C ARG A 265 23.11 -10.38 6.08
N MET A 266 22.65 -9.18 5.74
CA MET A 266 23.45 -8.13 5.09
C MET A 266 24.31 -7.32 6.09
N GLY A 267 24.26 -7.63 7.38
CA GLY A 267 25.04 -6.99 8.44
C GLY A 267 24.33 -5.86 9.19
N CYS A 268 23.01 -5.72 9.06
CA CYS A 268 22.25 -4.82 9.93
C CYS A 268 22.24 -5.34 11.39
N ASP A 269 22.12 -4.42 12.35
CA ASP A 269 21.91 -4.72 13.77
C ASP A 269 20.46 -4.38 14.15
N ILE A 270 19.55 -5.32 13.90
CA ILE A 270 18.11 -5.14 14.15
C ILE A 270 17.60 -6.24 15.06
N THR A 271 16.96 -5.86 16.17
CA THR A 271 16.32 -6.76 17.13
C THR A 271 14.82 -6.51 17.16
N VAL A 272 14.02 -7.54 16.84
CA VAL A 272 12.55 -7.47 16.90
C VAL A 272 12.05 -7.96 18.24
N LYS A 273 11.16 -7.18 18.89
CA LYS A 273 10.46 -7.52 20.15
C LYS A 273 8.98 -7.13 20.02
N GLY A 274 8.13 -8.12 19.83
CA GLY A 274 6.70 -7.88 19.59
C GLY A 274 6.47 -7.02 18.35
N SER A 275 5.77 -5.92 18.49
CA SER A 275 5.49 -4.95 17.43
C SER A 275 6.61 -3.92 17.22
N ASN A 276 7.77 -4.06 17.88
CA ASN A 276 8.87 -3.10 17.79
C ASN A 276 10.12 -3.76 17.19
N ALA A 277 10.78 -3.06 16.29
CA ALA A 277 12.14 -3.35 15.86
C ALA A 277 13.08 -2.24 16.37
N ILE A 278 14.08 -2.63 17.14
CA ILE A 278 15.16 -1.75 17.57
C ILE A 278 16.25 -1.85 16.52
N VAL A 279 16.50 -0.76 15.81
CA VAL A 279 17.46 -0.67 14.71
C VAL A 279 18.65 0.15 15.19
N LYS A 280 19.83 -0.46 15.21
CA LYS A 280 21.09 0.27 15.49
C LYS A 280 21.82 0.49 14.18
N GLY A 281 22.23 1.71 13.95
CA GLY A 281 22.98 2.08 12.76
C GLY A 281 24.34 1.39 12.67
N VAL A 282 24.68 0.92 11.48
CA VAL A 282 25.96 0.30 11.17
C VAL A 282 26.72 1.11 10.11
N ARG A 283 28.05 1.01 10.12
CA ARG A 283 28.90 1.78 9.20
C ARG A 283 28.78 1.35 7.74
N SER A 284 28.46 0.10 7.48
CA SER A 284 28.33 -0.44 6.12
C SER A 284 27.58 -1.76 6.13
N LEU A 285 26.86 -2.03 5.06
CA LEU A 285 26.25 -3.33 4.77
C LEU A 285 27.18 -4.16 3.88
N THR A 286 26.96 -5.47 3.88
CA THR A 286 27.67 -6.42 3.04
C THR A 286 26.67 -7.10 2.09
N GLY A 287 27.02 -7.18 0.81
CA GLY A 287 26.20 -7.88 -0.17
C GLY A 287 26.04 -9.37 0.18
N ALA A 288 24.86 -9.90 -0.03
CA ALA A 288 24.50 -11.29 0.24
C ALA A 288 23.36 -11.73 -0.68
N PRO A 289 23.21 -13.05 -0.92
CA PRO A 289 21.96 -13.60 -1.43
C PRO A 289 20.86 -13.45 -0.36
N VAL A 290 19.75 -12.79 -0.73
CA VAL A 290 18.59 -12.52 0.16
C VAL A 290 17.30 -12.83 -0.56
N MET A 291 16.26 -13.12 0.20
CA MET A 291 14.99 -13.58 -0.33
C MET A 291 13.87 -12.59 0.01
N ALA A 292 13.19 -12.10 -1.02
CA ALA A 292 11.99 -11.26 -0.86
C ALA A 292 10.84 -12.08 -0.26
N THR A 293 10.17 -11.51 0.75
CA THR A 293 9.04 -12.15 1.44
C THR A 293 7.70 -11.53 1.06
N ASP A 294 7.70 -10.27 0.69
CA ASP A 294 6.53 -9.50 0.26
C ASP A 294 6.98 -8.28 -0.55
N LEU A 295 6.00 -7.50 -1.05
CA LEU A 295 6.22 -6.33 -1.90
C LEU A 295 7.17 -5.29 -1.28
N ARG A 296 6.94 -4.89 -0.02
CA ARG A 296 7.71 -3.80 0.62
C ARG A 296 9.03 -4.29 1.19
N ALA A 297 9.07 -5.55 1.65
CA ALA A 297 10.31 -6.22 1.97
C ALA A 297 11.25 -6.29 0.76
N SER A 298 10.72 -6.64 -0.42
CA SER A 298 11.49 -6.65 -1.67
C SER A 298 12.15 -5.29 -1.94
N ALA A 299 11.37 -4.22 -1.85
CA ALA A 299 11.88 -2.86 -2.05
C ALA A 299 12.99 -2.52 -1.05
N SER A 300 12.80 -2.85 0.24
CA SER A 300 13.82 -2.57 1.27
C SER A 300 15.12 -3.34 1.04
N LEU A 301 15.07 -4.58 0.58
CA LEU A 301 16.26 -5.36 0.25
C LEU A 301 17.02 -4.79 -0.95
N ILE A 302 16.31 -4.27 -1.96
CA ILE A 302 16.95 -3.55 -3.07
C ILE A 302 17.66 -2.29 -2.54
N LEU A 303 16.98 -1.49 -1.70
CA LEU A 303 17.59 -0.29 -1.10
C LEU A 303 18.85 -0.63 -0.29
N ALA A 304 18.81 -1.69 0.51
CA ALA A 304 19.97 -2.17 1.25
C ALA A 304 21.10 -2.63 0.31
N GLY A 305 20.74 -3.30 -0.81
CA GLY A 305 21.68 -3.72 -1.84
C GLY A 305 22.40 -2.56 -2.52
N LEU A 306 21.72 -1.42 -2.75
CA LEU A 306 22.34 -0.21 -3.33
C LEU A 306 23.48 0.35 -2.46
N CYS A 307 23.45 0.08 -1.14
CA CYS A 307 24.41 0.60 -0.16
C CYS A 307 25.42 -0.46 0.30
N ALA A 308 25.22 -1.72 -0.04
CA ALA A 308 26.05 -2.83 0.42
C ALA A 308 27.37 -2.90 -0.34
N LYS A 309 28.45 -3.33 0.34
CA LYS A 309 29.71 -3.66 -0.30
C LYS A 309 29.65 -5.07 -0.88
N GLY A 310 30.00 -5.20 -2.15
CA GLY A 310 29.90 -6.48 -2.88
C GLY A 310 28.57 -6.63 -3.61
N GLU A 311 28.26 -7.86 -4.03
CA GLU A 311 27.07 -8.17 -4.80
C GLU A 311 25.91 -8.60 -3.88
N THR A 312 24.72 -8.08 -4.14
CA THR A 312 23.48 -8.52 -3.49
C THR A 312 22.56 -9.14 -4.54
N ILE A 313 22.14 -10.38 -4.31
CA ILE A 313 21.18 -11.07 -5.16
C ILE A 313 19.85 -11.15 -4.41
N VAL A 314 18.80 -10.58 -5.00
CA VAL A 314 17.45 -10.60 -4.42
C VAL A 314 16.61 -11.62 -5.17
N ASP A 315 16.27 -12.72 -4.50
CA ASP A 315 15.40 -13.78 -5.04
C ASP A 315 13.92 -13.45 -4.85
N ARG A 316 13.04 -14.13 -5.58
CA ARG A 316 11.57 -14.01 -5.55
C ARG A 316 11.08 -12.60 -5.91
N ILE A 317 11.70 -11.97 -6.88
CA ILE A 317 11.40 -10.60 -7.31
C ILE A 317 9.97 -10.42 -7.87
N TYR A 318 9.24 -11.52 -8.16
CA TYR A 318 7.82 -11.44 -8.52
C TYR A 318 6.96 -10.70 -7.48
N HIS A 319 7.43 -10.59 -6.24
CA HIS A 319 6.77 -9.76 -5.22
C HIS A 319 6.87 -8.28 -5.56
N ILE A 320 8.04 -7.80 -6.04
CA ILE A 320 8.23 -6.38 -6.34
C ILE A 320 7.52 -5.95 -7.61
N ASP A 321 7.41 -6.84 -8.61
CA ASP A 321 6.73 -6.57 -9.88
C ASP A 321 5.25 -6.23 -9.73
N ARG A 322 4.67 -6.52 -8.56
CA ARG A 322 3.27 -6.22 -8.25
C ARG A 322 3.00 -4.75 -7.93
N GLY A 323 4.00 -3.95 -7.62
CA GLY A 323 3.82 -2.56 -7.22
C GLY A 323 4.96 -1.63 -7.57
N TYR A 324 6.00 -2.12 -8.27
CA TYR A 324 7.10 -1.29 -8.78
C TYR A 324 7.38 -1.67 -10.23
N GLU A 325 6.88 -0.85 -11.13
CA GLU A 325 7.11 -1.07 -12.55
C GLU A 325 8.58 -0.86 -12.91
N ARG A 326 9.27 -1.91 -13.37
CA ARG A 326 10.65 -1.88 -13.86
C ARG A 326 11.60 -1.10 -12.94
N ILE A 327 11.57 -1.44 -11.65
CA ILE A 327 12.37 -0.73 -10.64
C ILE A 327 13.87 -0.71 -10.99
N GLU A 328 14.39 -1.79 -11.59
CA GLU A 328 15.78 -1.91 -12.02
C GLU A 328 16.12 -0.90 -13.12
N GLU A 329 15.22 -0.68 -14.09
CA GLU A 329 15.45 0.28 -15.17
C GLU A 329 15.42 1.72 -14.62
N LYS A 330 14.43 2.04 -13.77
CA LYS A 330 14.30 3.36 -13.13
C LYS A 330 15.50 3.68 -12.24
N LEU A 331 15.95 2.73 -11.42
CA LEU A 331 17.14 2.91 -10.58
C LEU A 331 18.42 3.00 -11.41
N SER A 332 18.58 2.20 -12.47
CA SER A 332 19.72 2.31 -13.40
C SER A 332 19.76 3.66 -14.07
N PHE A 333 18.62 4.21 -14.49
CA PHE A 333 18.53 5.56 -15.05
C PHE A 333 18.99 6.64 -14.05
N LEU A 334 18.79 6.42 -12.76
CA LEU A 334 19.25 7.29 -11.68
C LEU A 334 20.73 7.04 -11.31
N GLY A 335 21.43 6.11 -11.97
CA GLY A 335 22.85 5.83 -11.77
C GLY A 335 23.15 4.62 -10.89
N ALA A 336 22.18 3.84 -10.48
CA ALA A 336 22.41 2.62 -9.72
C ALA A 336 22.97 1.50 -10.62
N ASN A 337 23.89 0.70 -10.06
CA ASN A 337 24.35 -0.53 -10.70
C ASN A 337 23.45 -1.71 -10.28
N ILE A 338 22.40 -1.93 -11.04
CA ILE A 338 21.39 -2.95 -10.78
C ILE A 338 20.99 -3.62 -12.11
N THR A 339 20.78 -4.93 -12.09
CA THR A 339 20.42 -5.71 -13.28
C THR A 339 19.40 -6.78 -12.90
N ARG A 340 18.39 -6.97 -13.73
CA ARG A 340 17.46 -8.11 -13.61
C ARG A 340 18.10 -9.34 -14.24
N LEU A 341 18.24 -10.40 -13.46
CA LEU A 341 18.70 -11.69 -13.96
C LEU A 341 17.54 -12.50 -14.55
N PRO A 342 17.74 -13.28 -15.60
CA PRO A 342 16.74 -14.20 -16.10
C PRO A 342 16.39 -15.21 -15.01
N SER A 343 15.09 -15.52 -14.87
CA SER A 343 14.53 -16.51 -13.92
C SER A 343 14.72 -17.92 -14.43
#